data_ee15e6545ee44b2b7347cf7ed83dc0d7
#
_entry.id   ee15e6545ee44b2b7347cf7ed83dc0d7
#
_cell.length_a   1.000
_cell.length_b   1.000
_cell.length_c   1.000
_cell.angle_alpha   90.00
_cell.angle_beta   90.00
_cell.angle_gamma   90.00
#
_symmetry.space_group_name_H-M   'P 1'
#
loop_
_entity.id
_entity.type
_entity.pdbx_description
1 polymer ?
#
loop_
_entity_poly.entity_id
_entity_poly.type
_entity_poly.pdbx_seq_one_letter_code
_entity_poly.pdbx_strand_id
1 'polypeptide(L)'
;MAAAQQQQQKEGGARRTREEVPAVGRVAIIGGGISGLAAAKQLAAHDPVVFEATPHIGGVWKHCAYRSTRLQTPRPDYEFSDMAWPNRDDPSFPTHVEIVDYLEDYADRFGLWRYIALRSKVVGVKFLGGPSAGFTELWSGSGEPLQGKPMWELAVSSTDDPDSDDVQLYKFEFVVMCTGKYGDVARMPVFPPGKGPEVFKGKVMHSLDYCKLNEQETVELMRGKKVVVVGYKKSAIDLALECAEANQGEGGQPCTMLVRTLHWVVPSYSIWGLPFFLFYSTRFSQLFYERPNQGIFRSLLCRLMTPLKAGVSKFIESYLSWKLPLSRYGLRPDHPFVEDYASCQMAILPDGFFDMADRDLIRFRRSAGGWCFSENGVVLDDGTHVDADLVFLATGFEGKDKLRSVLPEPFRGLVVNKSSMMPLYRGTIHPLIPNMAFVGYVESVSNLHTSELKCRWLAGLLGGRFALPAVEDMGEARQQQDGDDAADDAVLPPALHLHLQHPRQRRHVRRPRLPRPPQVQLPRRALRPPTTTRTTRKSSQSWPSILPVHRIKIPLIQSYKMI
;
A
#
# COMPACT_ATOMS: atom_id res chain seq x y z
N MET A 1 -22.59 24.16 23.22
CA MET A 1 -21.67 24.25 24.37
C MET A 1 -21.08 22.87 24.75
N ALA A 2 -21.85 21.79 24.84
CA ALA A 2 -21.32 20.47 25.18
C ALA A 2 -20.34 19.90 24.13
N ALA A 3 -20.59 20.10 22.84
CA ALA A 3 -19.68 19.66 21.77
C ALA A 3 -18.35 20.43 21.78
N ALA A 4 -18.36 21.73 22.09
CA ALA A 4 -17.15 22.54 22.21
C ALA A 4 -16.34 22.18 23.47
N GLN A 5 -17.01 21.78 24.56
CA GLN A 5 -16.35 21.31 25.78
C GLN A 5 -15.77 19.89 25.60
N GLN A 6 -16.42 19.02 24.83
CA GLN A 6 -15.85 17.72 24.46
C GLN A 6 -14.65 17.84 23.51
N GLN A 7 -14.66 18.86 22.64
CA GLN A 7 -13.53 19.15 21.75
C GLN A 7 -12.32 19.69 22.53
N GLN A 8 -12.55 20.57 23.53
CA GLN A 8 -11.48 21.04 24.43
C GLN A 8 -10.94 19.94 25.36
N GLN A 9 -11.77 18.98 25.79
CA GLN A 9 -11.30 17.84 26.57
C GLN A 9 -10.52 16.82 25.71
N LYS A 10 -10.83 16.66 24.43
CA LYS A 10 -10.04 15.82 23.50
C LYS A 10 -8.65 16.41 23.19
N GLU A 11 -8.46 17.72 23.33
CA GLU A 11 -7.15 18.37 23.15
C GLU A 11 -6.20 18.27 24.36
N GLY A 12 -6.62 17.67 25.46
CA GLY A 12 -5.87 17.62 26.73
C GLY A 12 -4.85 16.49 26.88
N GLY A 13 -4.68 15.59 25.91
CA GLY A 13 -3.55 14.66 25.89
C GLY A 13 -2.25 15.43 25.57
N ALA A 14 -1.26 15.38 26.45
CA ALA A 14 0.03 16.04 26.23
C ALA A 14 0.62 15.59 24.89
N ARG A 15 0.48 16.44 23.86
CA ARG A 15 1.10 16.26 22.55
C ARG A 15 2.56 16.69 22.67
N ARG A 16 3.46 15.93 22.08
CA ARG A 16 4.88 16.28 22.04
C ARG A 16 5.09 17.42 21.04
N THR A 17 5.73 18.50 21.45
CA THR A 17 6.20 19.54 20.53
C THR A 17 7.54 19.11 19.91
N ARG A 18 7.92 19.74 18.79
CA ARG A 18 9.21 19.48 18.13
C ARG A 18 10.40 19.74 19.06
N GLU A 19 10.28 20.76 19.91
CA GLU A 19 11.31 21.16 20.87
C GLU A 19 11.49 20.15 22.02
N GLU A 20 10.45 19.38 22.32
CA GLU A 20 10.48 18.31 23.34
C GLU A 20 11.07 16.99 22.81
N VAL A 21 11.33 16.89 21.49
CA VAL A 21 11.94 15.69 20.92
C VAL A 21 13.41 15.62 21.31
N PRO A 22 13.89 14.52 21.91
CA PRO A 22 15.30 14.38 22.27
C PRO A 22 16.18 14.39 21.01
N ALA A 23 17.29 15.12 21.07
CA ALA A 23 18.25 15.21 19.95
C ALA A 23 18.81 13.84 19.54
N VAL A 24 18.79 12.86 20.45
CA VAL A 24 19.18 11.46 20.21
C VAL A 24 18.08 10.55 20.76
N GLY A 25 17.54 9.67 19.92
CA GLY A 25 16.50 8.70 20.27
C GLY A 25 16.80 7.31 19.75
N ARG A 26 15.96 6.34 20.12
CA ARG A 26 16.12 4.95 19.67
C ARG A 26 15.43 4.70 18.33
N VAL A 27 14.18 5.11 18.17
CA VAL A 27 13.38 4.81 16.97
C VAL A 27 12.69 6.08 16.47
N ALA A 28 12.93 6.45 15.23
CA ALA A 28 12.14 7.44 14.51
C ALA A 28 11.09 6.76 13.61
N ILE A 29 9.89 7.33 13.58
CA ILE A 29 8.80 6.91 12.68
C ILE A 29 8.44 8.13 11.83
N ILE A 30 8.47 8.00 10.51
CA ILE A 30 8.19 9.11 9.59
C ILE A 30 6.81 8.92 8.97
N GLY A 31 5.85 9.75 9.38
CA GLY A 31 4.44 9.75 8.98
C GLY A 31 3.48 9.27 10.06
N GLY A 32 2.43 10.04 10.33
CA GLY A 32 1.38 9.81 11.34
C GLY A 32 0.09 9.19 10.81
N GLY A 33 0.15 8.50 9.67
CA GLY A 33 -0.98 7.71 9.14
C GLY A 33 -1.15 6.36 9.86
N ILE A 34 -1.98 5.49 9.31
CA ILE A 34 -2.26 4.14 9.86
C ILE A 34 -0.98 3.38 10.22
N SER A 35 -0.01 3.37 9.30
CA SER A 35 1.25 2.64 9.47
C SER A 35 2.08 3.22 10.60
N GLY A 36 2.11 4.55 10.72
CA GLY A 36 2.83 5.25 11.79
C GLY A 36 2.21 5.02 13.15
N LEU A 37 0.89 5.05 13.26
CA LEU A 37 0.18 4.75 14.51
C LEU A 37 0.38 3.28 14.93
N ALA A 38 0.30 2.35 13.98
CA ALA A 38 0.63 0.95 14.23
C ALA A 38 2.07 0.79 14.74
N ALA A 39 3.04 1.49 14.10
CA ALA A 39 4.45 1.45 14.50
C ALA A 39 4.65 2.08 15.89
N ALA A 40 4.07 3.24 16.16
CA ALA A 40 4.16 3.91 17.46
C ALA A 40 3.70 3.01 18.59
N LYS A 41 2.56 2.34 18.42
CA LYS A 41 2.00 1.44 19.42
C LYS A 41 2.85 0.17 19.60
N GLN A 42 3.22 -0.49 18.52
CA GLN A 42 3.97 -1.75 18.59
C GLN A 42 5.42 -1.56 19.06
N LEU A 43 6.00 -0.39 18.82
CA LEU A 43 7.37 -0.05 19.21
C LEU A 43 7.45 0.82 20.48
N ALA A 44 6.34 0.98 21.22
CA ALA A 44 6.26 1.81 22.42
C ALA A 44 7.33 1.51 23.49
N ALA A 45 7.78 0.24 23.59
CA ALA A 45 8.85 -0.16 24.49
C ALA A 45 10.23 0.48 24.19
N HIS A 46 10.38 1.10 23.03
CA HIS A 46 11.61 1.74 22.56
C HIS A 46 11.49 3.27 22.52
N ASP A 47 10.45 3.85 23.15
CA ASP A 47 10.15 5.28 23.19
C ASP A 47 10.27 5.95 21.79
N PRO A 48 9.44 5.57 20.82
CA PRO A 48 9.55 6.05 19.45
C PRO A 48 9.16 7.53 19.35
N VAL A 49 9.69 8.22 18.33
CA VAL A 49 9.23 9.55 17.93
C VAL A 49 8.58 9.46 16.56
N VAL A 50 7.32 9.89 16.44
CA VAL A 50 6.59 9.99 15.17
C VAL A 50 6.67 11.43 14.68
N PHE A 51 7.27 11.63 13.52
CA PHE A 51 7.27 12.93 12.83
C PHE A 51 6.15 12.94 11.79
N GLU A 52 5.15 13.80 12.00
CA GLU A 52 4.04 14.00 11.07
C GLU A 52 4.09 15.43 10.52
N ALA A 53 4.12 15.54 9.19
CA ALA A 53 4.27 16.83 8.52
C ALA A 53 3.06 17.76 8.68
N THR A 54 1.88 17.18 8.90
CA THR A 54 0.61 17.91 8.96
C THR A 54 0.16 18.17 10.40
N PRO A 55 -0.80 19.06 10.63
CA PRO A 55 -1.32 19.30 11.98
C PRO A 55 -2.23 18.18 12.52
N HIS A 56 -2.45 17.11 11.76
CA HIS A 56 -3.35 16.03 12.10
C HIS A 56 -2.74 14.67 11.79
N ILE A 57 -3.12 13.63 12.54
CA ILE A 57 -2.89 12.24 12.15
C ILE A 57 -3.91 11.78 11.11
N GLY A 58 -3.74 10.56 10.57
CA GLY A 58 -4.70 9.93 9.66
C GLY A 58 -4.19 9.75 8.23
N GLY A 59 -3.12 10.47 7.85
CA GLY A 59 -2.50 10.33 6.52
C GLY A 59 -3.50 10.59 5.40
N VAL A 60 -3.56 9.69 4.40
CA VAL A 60 -4.43 9.84 3.21
C VAL A 60 -5.92 9.99 3.56
N TRP A 61 -6.39 9.41 4.64
CA TRP A 61 -7.78 9.53 5.08
C TRP A 61 -8.15 10.94 5.56
N LYS A 62 -7.17 11.73 5.98
CA LYS A 62 -7.34 13.13 6.35
C LYS A 62 -7.01 14.07 5.21
N HIS A 63 -5.92 13.83 4.46
CA HIS A 63 -5.32 14.80 3.54
C HIS A 63 -5.57 14.53 2.06
N CYS A 64 -6.02 13.31 1.69
CA CYS A 64 -6.30 12.92 0.32
C CYS A 64 -7.73 12.39 0.15
N ALA A 65 -8.65 12.84 0.98
CA ALA A 65 -10.05 12.48 0.96
C ALA A 65 -10.92 13.66 0.48
N TYR A 66 -11.99 13.33 -0.19
CA TYR A 66 -13.05 14.24 -0.62
C TYR A 66 -14.40 13.69 -0.14
N ARG A 67 -15.48 14.43 -0.33
CA ARG A 67 -16.81 14.15 0.26
C ARG A 67 -17.27 12.69 0.10
N SER A 68 -17.13 12.12 -1.08
CA SER A 68 -17.57 10.73 -1.37
C SER A 68 -16.56 9.65 -0.98
N THR A 69 -15.39 10.00 -0.42
CA THR A 69 -14.37 9.02 -0.06
C THR A 69 -14.85 8.08 1.04
N ARG A 70 -14.91 6.80 0.71
CA ARG A 70 -15.26 5.70 1.63
C ARG A 70 -14.26 4.56 1.53
N LEU A 71 -14.17 3.79 2.59
CA LEU A 71 -13.47 2.52 2.59
C LEU A 71 -14.15 1.55 1.61
N GLN A 72 -13.39 0.61 1.06
CA GLN A 72 -13.89 -0.42 0.15
C GLN A 72 -13.99 -1.81 0.80
N THR A 73 -13.85 -1.87 2.11
CA THR A 73 -13.98 -3.09 2.92
C THR A 73 -14.89 -2.83 4.10
N PRO A 74 -15.59 -3.86 4.62
CA PRO A 74 -16.39 -3.73 5.83
C PRO A 74 -15.53 -3.37 7.06
N ARG A 75 -16.15 -2.78 8.07
CA ARG A 75 -15.49 -2.42 9.32
C ARG A 75 -14.65 -3.55 9.93
N PRO A 76 -15.17 -4.80 10.05
CA PRO A 76 -14.40 -5.91 10.64
C PRO A 76 -13.11 -6.27 9.90
N ASP A 77 -13.03 -5.95 8.61
CA ASP A 77 -11.86 -6.23 7.79
C ASP A 77 -10.83 -5.07 7.83
N TYR A 78 -11.18 -3.97 8.51
CA TYR A 78 -10.34 -2.78 8.61
C TYR A 78 -10.32 -2.21 10.03
N GLU A 79 -9.92 -3.02 10.97
CA GLU A 79 -9.77 -2.65 12.38
C GLU A 79 -8.42 -3.14 12.92
N PHE A 80 -7.90 -2.48 13.95
CA PHE A 80 -6.75 -3.00 14.68
C PHE A 80 -7.18 -4.23 15.50
N SER A 81 -6.28 -5.20 15.62
CA SER A 81 -6.59 -6.47 16.29
C SER A 81 -7.00 -6.33 17.75
N ASP A 82 -6.75 -5.19 18.36
CA ASP A 82 -6.98 -4.89 19.78
C ASP A 82 -7.96 -3.72 20.00
N MET A 83 -8.57 -3.23 18.92
CA MET A 83 -9.63 -2.23 18.99
C MET A 83 -10.63 -2.44 17.85
N ALA A 84 -11.79 -3.01 18.19
CA ALA A 84 -12.90 -3.14 17.26
C ALA A 84 -13.61 -1.79 17.06
N TRP A 85 -14.27 -1.64 15.90
CA TRP A 85 -15.16 -0.49 15.66
C TRP A 85 -16.32 -0.46 16.66
N PRO A 86 -16.74 0.71 17.15
CA PRO A 86 -17.91 0.82 18.03
C PRO A 86 -19.20 0.27 17.39
N ASN A 87 -19.38 0.53 16.09
CA ASN A 87 -20.51 0.10 15.28
C ASN A 87 -20.09 -0.97 14.25
N ARG A 88 -19.39 -1.99 14.73
CA ARG A 88 -18.76 -3.06 13.93
C ARG A 88 -19.72 -3.77 12.98
N ASP A 89 -20.97 -3.92 13.37
CA ASP A 89 -22.01 -4.65 12.63
C ASP A 89 -22.78 -3.78 11.62
N ASP A 90 -22.46 -2.47 11.53
CA ASP A 90 -23.02 -1.60 10.51
C ASP A 90 -22.54 -2.05 9.13
N PRO A 91 -23.45 -2.41 8.21
CA PRO A 91 -23.11 -2.93 6.89
C PRO A 91 -22.55 -1.86 5.93
N SER A 92 -22.68 -0.58 6.26
CA SER A 92 -22.19 0.52 5.43
C SER A 92 -20.66 0.57 5.42
N PHE A 93 -20.08 1.00 4.32
CA PHE A 93 -18.64 1.25 4.27
C PHE A 93 -18.30 2.53 5.03
N PRO A 94 -17.30 2.50 5.94
CA PRO A 94 -16.86 3.68 6.68
C PRO A 94 -16.48 4.83 5.77
N THR A 95 -16.92 6.03 6.14
CA THR A 95 -16.45 7.28 5.53
C THR A 95 -15.02 7.60 5.97
N HIS A 96 -14.35 8.46 5.24
CA HIS A 96 -13.02 8.93 5.64
C HIS A 96 -13.03 9.63 7.01
N VAL A 97 -14.14 10.32 7.35
CA VAL A 97 -14.31 10.97 8.67
C VAL A 97 -14.34 9.93 9.78
N GLU A 98 -15.21 8.90 9.66
CA GLU A 98 -15.27 7.80 10.63
C GLU A 98 -13.93 7.09 10.79
N ILE A 99 -13.14 6.96 9.70
CA ILE A 99 -11.81 6.34 9.78
C ILE A 99 -10.84 7.23 10.56
N VAL A 100 -10.87 8.54 10.34
CA VAL A 100 -10.02 9.48 11.09
C VAL A 100 -10.41 9.45 12.57
N ASP A 101 -11.71 9.50 12.90
CA ASP A 101 -12.20 9.42 14.28
C ASP A 101 -11.74 8.12 14.96
N TYR A 102 -11.84 6.98 14.25
CA TYR A 102 -11.35 5.68 14.74
C TYR A 102 -9.83 5.69 15.02
N LEU A 103 -9.05 6.36 14.17
CA LEU A 103 -7.59 6.47 14.35
C LEU A 103 -7.24 7.42 15.51
N GLU A 104 -8.00 8.48 15.71
CA GLU A 104 -7.84 9.38 16.86
C GLU A 104 -8.20 8.66 18.17
N ASP A 105 -9.34 7.94 18.20
CA ASP A 105 -9.73 7.11 19.34
C ASP A 105 -8.67 6.03 19.64
N TYR A 106 -8.03 5.47 18.62
CA TYR A 106 -6.92 4.52 18.79
C TYR A 106 -5.71 5.21 19.43
N ALA A 107 -5.35 6.40 18.97
CA ALA A 107 -4.25 7.17 19.54
C ALA A 107 -4.52 7.56 21.01
N ASP A 108 -5.73 7.96 21.32
CA ASP A 108 -6.17 8.28 22.70
C ASP A 108 -6.11 7.04 23.60
N ARG A 109 -6.73 5.94 23.15
CA ARG A 109 -6.83 4.69 23.93
C ARG A 109 -5.47 4.14 24.32
N PHE A 110 -4.50 4.22 23.44
CA PHE A 110 -3.16 3.69 23.66
C PHE A 110 -2.12 4.75 24.07
N GLY A 111 -2.56 5.99 24.30
CA GLY A 111 -1.71 7.11 24.75
C GLY A 111 -0.60 7.43 23.76
N LEU A 112 -0.89 7.37 22.44
CA LEU A 112 0.13 7.52 21.40
C LEU A 112 0.55 8.97 21.18
N TRP A 113 -0.28 9.94 21.56
CA TRP A 113 -0.01 11.36 21.36
C TRP A 113 1.34 11.81 21.92
N ARG A 114 1.78 11.22 23.02
CA ARG A 114 3.09 11.50 23.64
C ARG A 114 4.28 11.17 22.74
N TYR A 115 4.09 10.37 21.71
CA TYR A 115 5.13 10.01 20.74
C TYR A 115 5.09 10.86 19.48
N ILE A 116 4.00 11.62 19.24
CA ILE A 116 3.70 12.24 17.94
C ILE A 116 4.06 13.72 17.99
N ALA A 117 5.04 14.11 17.17
CA ALA A 117 5.38 15.49 16.84
C ALA A 117 4.67 15.86 15.53
N LEU A 118 3.56 16.60 15.64
CA LEU A 118 2.83 17.15 14.50
C LEU A 118 3.59 18.34 13.89
N ARG A 119 3.23 18.72 12.65
CA ARG A 119 3.81 19.85 11.92
C ARG A 119 5.34 19.75 11.78
N SER A 120 5.83 18.52 11.78
CA SER A 120 7.26 18.17 11.80
C SER A 120 7.60 17.37 10.55
N LYS A 121 8.00 18.06 9.48
CA LYS A 121 8.29 17.46 8.18
C LYS A 121 9.74 17.00 8.12
N VAL A 122 9.97 15.70 7.96
CA VAL A 122 11.29 15.17 7.65
C VAL A 122 11.63 15.51 6.20
N VAL A 123 12.62 16.35 6.00
CA VAL A 123 13.07 16.84 4.69
C VAL A 123 14.29 16.08 4.16
N GLY A 124 14.98 15.33 5.03
CA GLY A 124 16.10 14.48 4.62
C GLY A 124 16.53 13.53 5.72
N VAL A 125 17.16 12.43 5.34
CA VAL A 125 17.83 11.52 6.25
C VAL A 125 19.27 11.30 5.78
N LYS A 126 20.20 11.14 6.74
CA LYS A 126 21.61 10.92 6.48
C LYS A 126 22.08 9.70 7.27
N PHE A 127 22.80 8.81 6.59
CA PHE A 127 23.42 7.66 7.24
C PHE A 127 24.69 8.07 7.99
N LEU A 128 24.82 7.64 9.24
CA LEU A 128 25.95 7.96 10.11
C LEU A 128 26.98 6.81 10.21
N GLY A 129 26.66 5.63 9.65
CA GLY A 129 27.58 4.50 9.59
C GLY A 129 28.79 4.80 8.72
N GLY A 130 29.96 4.29 9.12
CA GLY A 130 31.21 4.53 8.41
C GLY A 130 31.22 3.89 7.01
N PRO A 131 31.98 4.47 6.05
CA PRO A 131 32.08 3.98 4.67
C PRO A 131 32.81 2.63 4.53
N SER A 132 33.46 2.14 5.59
CA SER A 132 34.28 0.93 5.61
C SER A 132 33.54 -0.35 6.01
N ALA A 133 32.32 -0.26 6.50
CA ALA A 133 31.48 -1.43 6.67
C ALA A 133 30.84 -1.73 5.31
N GLY A 134 31.23 -2.81 4.66
CA GLY A 134 30.50 -3.31 3.50
C GLY A 134 29.01 -3.41 3.86
N PHE A 135 28.09 -2.97 3.00
CA PHE A 135 26.65 -2.98 3.28
C PHE A 135 26.15 -4.36 3.76
N THR A 136 26.83 -5.43 3.37
CA THR A 136 26.57 -6.82 3.76
C THR A 136 26.78 -7.09 5.25
N GLU A 137 27.66 -6.34 5.93
CA GLU A 137 27.98 -6.55 7.34
C GLU A 137 27.01 -5.86 8.29
N LEU A 138 26.28 -4.85 7.82
CA LEU A 138 25.43 -3.99 8.64
C LEU A 138 24.19 -4.67 9.23
N TRP A 139 23.72 -5.75 8.60
CA TRP A 139 22.67 -6.63 9.11
C TRP A 139 23.19 -8.01 9.50
N SER A 140 24.52 -8.20 9.48
CA SER A 140 25.10 -9.52 9.72
C SER A 140 24.63 -10.11 11.03
N GLY A 141 23.89 -11.16 10.95
CA GLY A 141 23.32 -12.14 11.87
C GLY A 141 23.56 -12.12 13.38
N SER A 142 24.55 -11.39 13.86
CA SER A 142 24.77 -11.10 15.28
C SER A 142 23.97 -9.87 15.74
N GLY A 143 23.17 -9.26 14.85
CA GLY A 143 22.73 -7.91 14.95
C GLY A 143 21.58 -7.70 15.91
N GLU A 144 21.86 -7.20 17.08
CA GLU A 144 20.92 -6.37 17.80
C GLU A 144 20.76 -5.07 17.00
N PRO A 145 19.56 -4.79 16.42
CA PRO A 145 19.34 -3.58 15.63
C PRO A 145 19.49 -2.27 16.44
N LEU A 146 19.40 -2.38 17.77
CA LEU A 146 19.50 -1.26 18.71
C LEU A 146 20.74 -1.45 19.59
N GLN A 147 21.85 -0.91 19.15
CA GLN A 147 23.18 -1.04 19.81
C GLN A 147 23.57 0.16 20.69
N GLY A 148 22.65 1.11 20.89
CA GLY A 148 22.94 2.35 21.63
C GLY A 148 23.74 3.38 20.83
N LYS A 149 23.92 3.17 19.51
CA LYS A 149 24.64 4.09 18.63
C LYS A 149 23.70 4.59 17.52
N PRO A 150 23.59 5.92 17.35
CA PRO A 150 22.81 6.48 16.25
C PRO A 150 23.36 6.02 14.89
N MET A 151 22.44 5.54 14.03
CA MET A 151 22.76 5.10 12.66
C MET A 151 22.24 6.08 11.62
N TRP A 152 21.25 6.91 11.97
CA TRP A 152 20.59 7.85 11.08
C TRP A 152 20.45 9.22 11.71
N GLU A 153 20.69 10.27 10.92
CA GLU A 153 20.40 11.66 11.25
C GLU A 153 19.25 12.14 10.39
N LEU A 154 18.22 12.70 11.02
CA LEU A 154 17.03 13.24 10.38
C LEU A 154 17.07 14.75 10.41
N ALA A 155 16.85 15.37 9.25
CA ALA A 155 16.63 16.80 9.11
C ALA A 155 15.12 17.06 9.11
N VAL A 156 14.64 17.84 10.09
CA VAL A 156 13.21 18.09 10.31
C VAL A 156 12.93 19.58 10.28
N SER A 157 12.05 20.02 9.37
CA SER A 157 11.54 21.40 9.32
C SER A 157 10.16 21.52 9.96
N SER A 158 9.83 22.70 10.49
CA SER A 158 8.45 23.04 10.86
C SER A 158 7.61 23.29 9.62
N THR A 159 6.34 22.95 9.69
CA THR A 159 5.36 23.35 8.67
C THR A 159 4.47 24.49 9.13
N ASP A 160 4.71 25.05 10.31
CA ASP A 160 4.01 26.25 10.79
C ASP A 160 4.44 27.51 10.04
N ASP A 161 5.71 27.56 9.65
CA ASP A 161 6.29 28.63 8.85
C ASP A 161 6.98 28.01 7.63
N PRO A 162 6.29 27.94 6.48
CA PRO A 162 6.83 27.35 5.26
C PRO A 162 8.06 28.08 4.70
N ASP A 163 8.23 29.36 5.04
CA ASP A 163 9.33 30.21 4.56
C ASP A 163 10.54 30.17 5.51
N SER A 164 10.42 29.47 6.64
CA SER A 164 11.52 29.29 7.58
C SER A 164 12.50 28.23 7.11
N ASP A 165 13.78 28.61 7.02
CA ASP A 165 14.90 27.69 6.79
C ASP A 165 15.31 26.92 8.05
N ASP A 166 14.55 27.03 9.17
CA ASP A 166 14.88 26.36 10.43
C ASP A 166 14.70 24.85 10.33
N VAL A 167 15.83 24.16 10.27
CA VAL A 167 15.92 22.70 10.23
C VAL A 167 16.62 22.21 11.49
N GLN A 168 15.91 21.39 12.26
CA GLN A 168 16.48 20.71 13.43
C GLN A 168 16.99 19.33 13.05
N LEU A 169 18.15 18.95 13.62
CA LEU A 169 18.79 17.67 13.37
C LEU A 169 18.60 16.73 14.57
N TYR A 170 18.11 15.53 14.29
CA TYR A 170 17.87 14.48 15.27
C TYR A 170 18.61 13.20 14.87
N LYS A 171 19.10 12.43 15.83
CA LYS A 171 19.84 11.20 15.60
C LYS A 171 19.11 10.01 16.18
N PHE A 172 18.97 8.94 15.40
CA PHE A 172 18.26 7.73 15.80
C PHE A 172 19.04 6.47 15.47
N GLU A 173 18.86 5.43 16.29
CA GLU A 173 19.40 4.10 16.02
C GLU A 173 18.66 3.41 14.88
N PHE A 174 17.35 3.60 14.77
CA PHE A 174 16.48 2.95 13.80
C PHE A 174 15.43 3.91 13.22
N VAL A 175 15.11 3.75 11.94
CA VAL A 175 14.09 4.57 11.25
C VAL A 175 13.02 3.67 10.63
N VAL A 176 11.75 4.02 10.83
CA VAL A 176 10.60 3.39 10.18
C VAL A 176 9.93 4.38 9.24
N MET A 177 10.04 4.12 7.94
CA MET A 177 9.39 4.92 6.90
C MET A 177 7.93 4.52 6.78
N CYS A 178 7.02 5.41 7.18
CA CYS A 178 5.57 5.22 7.19
C CYS A 178 4.83 6.25 6.32
N THR A 179 5.47 6.82 5.30
CA THR A 179 4.91 7.89 4.46
C THR A 179 3.83 7.40 3.48
N GLY A 180 3.62 6.09 3.41
CA GLY A 180 2.55 5.47 2.62
C GLY A 180 2.79 5.48 1.11
N LYS A 181 1.98 4.71 0.38
CA LYS A 181 2.06 4.53 -1.08
C LYS A 181 1.23 5.58 -1.84
N TYR A 182 0.19 6.14 -1.24
CA TYR A 182 -0.76 7.05 -1.87
C TYR A 182 -0.57 8.49 -1.38
N GLY A 183 -1.12 9.43 -2.17
CA GLY A 183 -1.04 10.86 -1.86
C GLY A 183 0.32 11.50 -2.22
N ASP A 184 0.45 12.79 -1.96
CA ASP A 184 1.60 13.70 -2.10
C ASP A 184 2.19 13.85 -3.51
N VAL A 185 2.39 12.77 -4.27
CA VAL A 185 2.95 12.81 -5.64
C VAL A 185 1.94 12.25 -6.63
N ALA A 186 1.39 13.13 -7.45
CA ALA A 186 0.46 12.78 -8.51
C ALA A 186 1.18 12.06 -9.66
N ARG A 187 0.57 11.00 -10.19
CA ARG A 187 1.03 10.39 -11.45
C ARG A 187 0.46 11.17 -12.62
N MET A 188 1.29 11.99 -13.24
CA MET A 188 0.89 12.76 -14.41
C MET A 188 1.12 11.99 -15.70
N PRO A 189 0.13 11.95 -16.63
CA PRO A 189 0.35 11.40 -17.96
C PRO A 189 1.40 12.20 -18.73
N VAL A 190 2.20 11.50 -19.54
CA VAL A 190 3.20 12.13 -20.42
C VAL A 190 2.60 12.22 -21.81
N PHE A 191 2.69 13.40 -22.42
CA PHE A 191 2.18 13.68 -23.75
C PHE A 191 3.33 14.06 -24.70
N PRO A 192 3.17 13.83 -26.02
CA PRO A 192 4.06 14.43 -27.01
C PRO A 192 4.01 15.96 -26.94
N PRO A 193 5.06 16.67 -27.38
CA PRO A 193 5.06 18.14 -27.45
C PRO A 193 3.84 18.69 -28.20
N GLY A 194 3.18 19.72 -27.66
CA GLY A 194 1.99 20.33 -28.24
C GLY A 194 0.72 19.47 -28.18
N LYS A 195 0.69 18.45 -27.32
CA LYS A 195 -0.43 17.53 -27.11
C LYS A 195 -0.81 17.40 -25.63
N GLY A 196 -0.11 18.07 -24.74
CA GLY A 196 -0.32 18.06 -23.31
C GLY A 196 -1.27 19.14 -22.80
N PRO A 197 -1.35 19.32 -21.49
CA PRO A 197 -2.22 20.33 -20.86
C PRO A 197 -1.94 21.77 -21.32
N GLU A 198 -0.76 22.04 -21.83
CA GLU A 198 -0.32 23.37 -22.29
C GLU A 198 -1.13 23.94 -23.45
N VAL A 199 -1.81 23.09 -24.23
CA VAL A 199 -2.64 23.52 -25.36
C VAL A 199 -4.10 23.74 -24.96
N PHE A 200 -4.50 23.26 -23.80
CA PHE A 200 -5.90 23.29 -23.36
C PHE A 200 -6.26 24.61 -22.66
N LYS A 201 -7.30 25.26 -23.13
CA LYS A 201 -7.78 26.54 -22.57
C LYS A 201 -8.58 26.40 -21.28
N GLY A 202 -9.10 25.20 -20.98
CA GLY A 202 -9.84 24.91 -19.78
C GLY A 202 -8.93 24.61 -18.57
N LYS A 203 -9.51 24.14 -17.50
CA LYS A 203 -8.77 23.81 -16.27
C LYS A 203 -8.41 22.32 -16.24
N VAL A 204 -7.15 22.02 -15.91
CA VAL A 204 -6.70 20.64 -15.63
C VAL A 204 -6.40 20.52 -14.15
N MET A 205 -6.91 19.46 -13.51
CA MET A 205 -6.70 19.21 -12.09
C MET A 205 -6.49 17.73 -11.83
N HIS A 206 -5.47 17.37 -11.05
CA HIS A 206 -5.32 16.00 -10.57
C HIS A 206 -6.28 15.74 -9.39
N SER A 207 -6.73 14.47 -9.22
CA SER A 207 -7.57 14.08 -8.08
C SER A 207 -6.95 14.41 -6.72
N LEU A 208 -5.64 14.48 -6.62
CA LEU A 208 -4.92 14.94 -5.42
C LEU A 208 -5.19 16.41 -5.08
N ASP A 209 -5.25 17.27 -6.10
CA ASP A 209 -5.52 18.70 -5.87
C ASP A 209 -6.98 18.94 -5.55
N TYR A 210 -7.88 18.11 -6.09
CA TYR A 210 -9.29 18.11 -5.74
C TYR A 210 -9.54 17.85 -4.25
N CYS A 211 -8.75 16.98 -3.63
CA CYS A 211 -8.84 16.70 -2.18
C CYS A 211 -8.54 17.90 -1.28
N LYS A 212 -7.96 18.98 -1.83
CA LYS A 212 -7.62 20.20 -1.07
C LYS A 212 -8.78 21.21 -1.03
N LEU A 213 -9.80 21.01 -1.86
CA LEU A 213 -10.96 21.87 -1.97
C LEU A 213 -12.01 21.53 -0.90
N ASN A 214 -12.70 22.54 -0.40
CA ASN A 214 -13.88 22.32 0.42
C ASN A 214 -15.12 21.96 -0.43
N GLU A 215 -16.20 21.54 0.22
CA GLU A 215 -17.40 21.06 -0.46
C GLU A 215 -18.04 22.12 -1.36
N GLN A 216 -18.07 23.38 -0.94
CA GLN A 216 -18.62 24.48 -1.73
C GLN A 216 -17.77 24.73 -2.98
N GLU A 217 -16.46 24.80 -2.83
CA GLU A 217 -15.50 24.97 -3.94
C GLU A 217 -15.62 23.85 -4.96
N THR A 218 -15.81 22.59 -4.51
CA THR A 218 -15.94 21.43 -5.40
C THR A 218 -17.21 21.52 -6.25
N VAL A 219 -18.35 21.92 -5.67
CA VAL A 219 -19.62 22.09 -6.40
C VAL A 219 -19.53 23.25 -7.39
N GLU A 220 -18.99 24.40 -6.98
CA GLU A 220 -18.82 25.58 -7.85
C GLU A 220 -17.87 25.28 -9.03
N LEU A 221 -16.83 24.50 -8.79
CA LEU A 221 -15.88 24.09 -9.82
C LEU A 221 -16.54 23.30 -10.96
N MET A 222 -17.51 22.44 -10.63
CA MET A 222 -18.09 21.46 -11.56
C MET A 222 -19.43 21.90 -12.17
N ARG A 223 -20.19 22.75 -11.48
CA ARG A 223 -21.56 23.12 -11.89
C ARG A 223 -21.58 23.82 -13.25
N GLY A 224 -22.43 23.34 -14.16
CA GLY A 224 -22.60 23.87 -15.50
C GLY A 224 -21.39 23.68 -16.43
N LYS A 225 -20.36 22.94 -16.01
CA LYS A 225 -19.16 22.69 -16.80
C LYS A 225 -19.21 21.35 -17.51
N LYS A 226 -18.64 21.31 -18.74
CA LYS A 226 -18.35 20.06 -19.43
C LYS A 226 -17.11 19.45 -18.79
N VAL A 227 -17.31 18.39 -18.01
CA VAL A 227 -16.22 17.76 -17.24
C VAL A 227 -15.80 16.44 -17.89
N VAL A 228 -14.49 16.27 -18.09
CA VAL A 228 -13.88 14.97 -18.46
C VAL A 228 -13.12 14.42 -17.26
N VAL A 229 -13.40 13.18 -16.87
CA VAL A 229 -12.67 12.44 -15.82
C VAL A 229 -11.86 11.33 -16.46
N VAL A 230 -10.53 11.44 -16.37
CA VAL A 230 -9.60 10.43 -16.93
C VAL A 230 -9.28 9.36 -15.91
N GLY A 231 -9.74 8.15 -16.15
CA GLY A 231 -9.53 6.98 -15.28
C GLY A 231 -10.78 6.11 -15.13
N TYR A 232 -10.61 4.93 -14.50
CA TYR A 232 -11.71 4.00 -14.24
C TYR A 232 -11.52 3.21 -12.93
N LYS A 233 -10.73 3.73 -11.99
CA LYS A 233 -10.65 3.19 -10.63
C LYS A 233 -11.42 4.07 -9.66
N LYS A 234 -11.36 3.73 -8.36
CA LYS A 234 -12.18 4.34 -7.30
C LYS A 234 -12.23 5.88 -7.39
N SER A 235 -11.09 6.57 -7.47
CA SER A 235 -11.09 8.04 -7.55
C SER A 235 -11.81 8.59 -8.79
N ALA A 236 -11.69 7.92 -9.94
CA ALA A 236 -12.39 8.37 -11.15
C ALA A 236 -13.89 8.16 -11.06
N ILE A 237 -14.31 7.02 -10.50
CA ILE A 237 -15.71 6.65 -10.30
C ILE A 237 -16.39 7.64 -9.34
N ASP A 238 -15.74 7.93 -8.21
CA ASP A 238 -16.26 8.86 -7.22
C ASP A 238 -16.37 10.29 -7.77
N LEU A 239 -15.29 10.78 -8.44
CA LEU A 239 -15.31 12.09 -9.07
C LEU A 239 -16.39 12.23 -10.13
N ALA A 240 -16.60 11.18 -10.95
CA ALA A 240 -17.65 11.20 -11.96
C ALA A 240 -19.06 11.27 -11.33
N LEU A 241 -19.25 10.57 -10.20
CA LEU A 241 -20.51 10.68 -9.45
C LEU A 241 -20.70 12.07 -8.85
N GLU A 242 -19.67 12.63 -8.21
CA GLU A 242 -19.74 14.00 -7.66
C GLU A 242 -20.00 15.05 -8.75
N CYS A 243 -19.39 14.89 -9.93
CA CYS A 243 -19.68 15.73 -11.10
C CYS A 243 -21.15 15.62 -11.54
N ALA A 244 -21.68 14.40 -11.62
CA ALA A 244 -23.06 14.18 -12.00
C ALA A 244 -24.04 14.76 -10.96
N GLU A 245 -23.75 14.61 -9.67
CA GLU A 245 -24.55 15.17 -8.59
C GLU A 245 -24.56 16.71 -8.61
N ALA A 246 -23.41 17.35 -8.86
CA ALA A 246 -23.28 18.80 -8.95
C ALA A 246 -24.01 19.40 -10.18
N ASN A 247 -24.26 18.57 -11.20
CA ASN A 247 -24.89 18.95 -12.46
C ASN A 247 -26.32 18.41 -12.63
N GLN A 248 -26.97 17.99 -11.55
CA GLN A 248 -28.39 17.67 -11.59
C GLN A 248 -29.22 18.95 -11.74
N GLY A 249 -30.20 18.94 -12.66
CA GLY A 249 -31.13 20.05 -12.87
C GLY A 249 -30.84 20.87 -14.12
N GLU A 250 -31.50 22.03 -14.20
CA GLU A 250 -31.44 22.91 -15.37
C GLU A 250 -30.04 23.52 -15.55
N GLY A 251 -29.55 23.50 -16.79
CA GLY A 251 -28.20 23.99 -17.14
C GLY A 251 -27.04 23.05 -16.79
N GLY A 252 -27.32 21.91 -16.15
CA GLY A 252 -26.29 20.91 -15.84
C GLY A 252 -25.69 20.27 -17.10
N GLN A 253 -24.41 19.94 -17.06
CA GLN A 253 -23.70 19.28 -18.14
C GLN A 253 -23.30 17.85 -17.76
N PRO A 254 -23.38 16.88 -18.67
CA PRO A 254 -22.94 15.52 -18.39
C PRO A 254 -21.43 15.44 -18.17
N CYS A 255 -21.03 14.58 -17.22
CA CYS A 255 -19.64 14.20 -17.03
C CYS A 255 -19.24 13.11 -18.01
N THR A 256 -18.10 13.21 -18.68
CA THR A 256 -17.55 12.16 -19.54
C THR A 256 -16.39 11.47 -18.88
N MET A 257 -16.52 10.16 -18.60
CA MET A 257 -15.41 9.32 -18.15
C MET A 257 -14.61 8.80 -19.33
N LEU A 258 -13.30 9.08 -19.32
CA LEU A 258 -12.36 8.54 -20.31
C LEU A 258 -11.69 7.29 -19.75
N VAL A 259 -12.06 6.13 -20.31
CA VAL A 259 -11.66 4.81 -19.83
C VAL A 259 -10.59 4.19 -20.74
N ARG A 260 -9.36 4.04 -20.24
CA ARG A 260 -8.26 3.39 -20.96
C ARG A 260 -8.28 1.87 -20.75
N THR A 261 -8.25 1.45 -19.50
CA THR A 261 -8.20 0.05 -19.08
C THR A 261 -9.49 -0.27 -18.31
N LEU A 262 -10.15 -1.36 -18.69
CA LEU A 262 -11.32 -1.85 -17.96
C LEU A 262 -10.87 -2.65 -16.74
N HIS A 263 -11.59 -2.47 -15.66
CA HIS A 263 -11.47 -3.24 -14.43
C HIS A 263 -12.84 -3.69 -13.98
N TRP A 264 -12.91 -4.83 -13.31
CA TRP A 264 -14.13 -5.29 -12.70
C TRP A 264 -14.55 -4.36 -11.56
N VAL A 265 -15.80 -3.96 -11.59
CA VAL A 265 -16.43 -3.18 -10.52
C VAL A 265 -17.48 -4.02 -9.81
N VAL A 266 -17.64 -3.82 -8.51
CA VAL A 266 -18.56 -4.57 -7.68
C VAL A 266 -19.56 -3.63 -6.99
N PRO A 267 -20.87 -4.01 -6.94
CA PRO A 267 -21.91 -3.14 -6.39
C PRO A 267 -21.92 -3.15 -4.84
N SER A 268 -21.38 -4.20 -4.24
CA SER A 268 -21.36 -4.38 -2.78
C SER A 268 -20.34 -5.43 -2.37
N TYR A 269 -20.08 -5.55 -1.07
CA TYR A 269 -19.18 -6.57 -0.52
C TYR A 269 -19.88 -7.95 -0.36
N SER A 270 -20.92 -8.20 -1.14
CA SER A 270 -21.64 -9.48 -1.17
C SER A 270 -22.01 -9.89 -2.59
N ILE A 271 -21.93 -11.18 -2.87
CA ILE A 271 -22.29 -11.82 -4.13
C ILE A 271 -23.44 -12.79 -3.83
N TRP A 272 -24.63 -12.54 -4.38
CA TRP A 272 -25.83 -13.33 -4.08
C TRP A 272 -26.13 -13.46 -2.58
N GLY A 273 -25.88 -12.37 -1.80
CA GLY A 273 -26.05 -12.36 -0.36
C GLY A 273 -24.94 -13.05 0.44
N LEU A 274 -23.97 -13.68 -0.22
CA LEU A 274 -22.80 -14.27 0.44
C LEU A 274 -21.69 -13.25 0.55
N PRO A 275 -21.07 -13.06 1.73
CA PRO A 275 -19.97 -12.16 1.90
C PRO A 275 -18.79 -12.48 0.97
N PHE A 276 -18.22 -11.47 0.36
CA PHE A 276 -17.15 -11.60 -0.64
C PHE A 276 -15.93 -12.37 -0.12
N PHE A 277 -15.62 -12.22 1.18
CA PHE A 277 -14.50 -12.91 1.81
C PHE A 277 -14.60 -14.44 1.74
N LEU A 278 -15.80 -15.01 1.64
CA LEU A 278 -15.97 -16.47 1.57
C LEU A 278 -15.29 -17.06 0.34
N PHE A 279 -15.22 -16.30 -0.77
CA PHE A 279 -14.65 -16.77 -2.02
C PHE A 279 -13.13 -16.70 -2.06
N TYR A 280 -12.53 -15.69 -1.39
CA TYR A 280 -11.10 -15.38 -1.56
C TYR A 280 -10.31 -15.29 -0.25
N SER A 281 -10.99 -15.11 0.89
CA SER A 281 -10.32 -14.78 2.17
C SER A 281 -10.41 -15.89 3.21
N THR A 282 -10.84 -17.09 2.82
CA THR A 282 -10.90 -18.25 3.72
C THR A 282 -9.62 -19.09 3.66
N ARG A 283 -9.40 -19.95 4.67
CA ARG A 283 -8.31 -20.95 4.62
C ARG A 283 -8.47 -21.90 3.45
N PHE A 284 -9.69 -22.19 3.04
CA PHE A 284 -9.97 -23.03 1.87
C PHE A 284 -9.53 -22.32 0.58
N SER A 285 -9.86 -21.04 0.41
CA SER A 285 -9.45 -20.29 -0.78
C SER A 285 -7.94 -20.16 -0.95
N GLN A 286 -7.16 -20.28 0.14
CA GLN A 286 -5.69 -20.34 0.06
C GLN A 286 -5.17 -21.61 -0.64
N LEU A 287 -5.97 -22.65 -0.82
CA LEU A 287 -5.63 -23.82 -1.63
C LEU A 287 -5.66 -23.51 -3.13
N PHE A 288 -6.26 -22.39 -3.53
CA PHE A 288 -6.28 -21.96 -4.93
C PHE A 288 -4.97 -21.29 -5.38
N TYR A 289 -4.10 -20.94 -4.43
CA TYR A 289 -2.87 -20.21 -4.71
C TYR A 289 -1.65 -21.01 -4.28
N GLU A 290 -0.67 -21.09 -5.18
CA GLU A 290 0.64 -21.65 -4.86
C GLU A 290 1.38 -20.71 -3.92
N ARG A 291 2.24 -21.27 -3.06
CA ARG A 291 3.11 -20.52 -2.16
C ARG A 291 4.54 -20.79 -2.51
N PRO A 292 5.45 -19.81 -2.40
CA PRO A 292 6.87 -20.05 -2.53
C PRO A 292 7.34 -21.20 -1.62
N ASN A 293 8.20 -22.06 -2.14
CA ASN A 293 8.79 -23.19 -1.37
C ASN A 293 7.76 -24.16 -0.74
N GLN A 294 6.56 -24.28 -1.31
CA GLN A 294 5.58 -25.26 -0.83
C GLN A 294 5.97 -26.69 -1.23
N GLY A 295 5.61 -27.66 -0.39
CA GLY A 295 5.86 -29.08 -0.68
C GLY A 295 5.07 -29.57 -1.89
N ILE A 296 5.60 -30.60 -2.59
CA ILE A 296 5.05 -31.18 -3.83
C ILE A 296 3.56 -31.55 -3.69
N PHE A 297 3.16 -32.11 -2.54
CA PHE A 297 1.76 -32.48 -2.29
C PHE A 297 0.82 -31.27 -2.35
N ARG A 298 1.23 -30.14 -1.75
CA ARG A 298 0.45 -28.91 -1.78
C ARG A 298 0.40 -28.32 -3.19
N SER A 299 1.50 -28.35 -3.95
CA SER A 299 1.54 -27.90 -5.32
C SER A 299 0.56 -28.69 -6.21
N LEU A 300 0.57 -30.03 -6.06
CA LEU A 300 -0.37 -30.90 -6.75
C LEU A 300 -1.83 -30.56 -6.38
N LEU A 301 -2.12 -30.32 -5.10
CA LEU A 301 -3.44 -29.94 -4.63
C LEU A 301 -3.89 -28.60 -5.22
N CYS A 302 -3.02 -27.60 -5.24
CA CYS A 302 -3.32 -26.28 -5.86
C CYS A 302 -3.66 -26.45 -7.35
N ARG A 303 -2.90 -27.26 -8.10
CA ARG A 303 -3.17 -27.55 -9.51
C ARG A 303 -4.52 -28.26 -9.70
N LEU A 304 -4.84 -29.22 -8.84
CA LEU A 304 -6.13 -29.92 -8.86
C LEU A 304 -7.31 -28.97 -8.57
N MET A 305 -7.08 -27.94 -7.76
CA MET A 305 -8.11 -26.93 -7.41
C MET A 305 -8.25 -25.82 -8.46
N THR A 306 -7.38 -25.75 -9.47
CA THR A 306 -7.44 -24.71 -10.52
C THR A 306 -8.80 -24.62 -11.25
N PRO A 307 -9.46 -25.72 -11.63
CA PRO A 307 -10.80 -25.64 -12.24
C PRO A 307 -11.85 -25.02 -11.31
N LEU A 308 -11.76 -25.29 -9.99
CA LEU A 308 -12.67 -24.70 -9.01
C LEU A 308 -12.42 -23.19 -8.85
N LYS A 309 -11.15 -22.75 -8.85
CA LYS A 309 -10.77 -21.32 -8.88
C LYS A 309 -11.39 -20.63 -10.10
N ALA A 310 -11.25 -21.21 -11.28
CA ALA A 310 -11.85 -20.70 -12.51
C ALA A 310 -13.39 -20.67 -12.43
N GLY A 311 -14.02 -21.72 -11.86
CA GLY A 311 -15.46 -21.78 -11.63
C GLY A 311 -15.96 -20.68 -10.70
N VAL A 312 -15.26 -20.39 -9.61
CA VAL A 312 -15.56 -19.28 -8.69
C VAL A 312 -15.48 -17.93 -9.42
N SER A 313 -14.41 -17.69 -10.20
CA SER A 313 -14.29 -16.47 -11.00
C SER A 313 -15.46 -16.31 -11.96
N LYS A 314 -15.80 -17.35 -12.73
CA LYS A 314 -16.93 -17.33 -13.66
C LYS A 314 -18.29 -17.13 -12.97
N PHE A 315 -18.47 -17.68 -11.79
CA PHE A 315 -19.68 -17.46 -10.99
C PHE A 315 -19.83 -15.98 -10.61
N ILE A 316 -18.75 -15.34 -10.14
CA ILE A 316 -18.74 -13.93 -9.80
C ILE A 316 -18.93 -13.05 -11.04
N GLU A 317 -18.21 -13.32 -12.12
CA GLU A 317 -18.34 -12.62 -13.41
C GLU A 317 -19.78 -12.67 -13.95
N SER A 318 -20.43 -13.82 -13.83
CA SER A 318 -21.83 -14.01 -14.24
C SER A 318 -22.78 -13.16 -13.40
N TYR A 319 -22.57 -13.14 -12.08
CA TYR A 319 -23.33 -12.28 -11.17
C TYR A 319 -23.17 -10.80 -11.51
N LEU A 320 -21.91 -10.35 -11.66
CA LEU A 320 -21.62 -8.94 -11.97
C LEU A 320 -22.18 -8.51 -13.32
N SER A 321 -22.09 -9.39 -14.33
CA SER A 321 -22.66 -9.13 -15.66
C SER A 321 -24.19 -9.11 -15.68
N TRP A 322 -24.83 -9.85 -14.77
CA TRP A 322 -26.28 -9.82 -14.59
C TRP A 322 -26.74 -8.60 -13.78
N LYS A 323 -26.00 -8.27 -12.70
CA LYS A 323 -26.39 -7.21 -11.75
C LYS A 323 -26.10 -5.81 -12.29
N LEU A 324 -25.02 -5.65 -13.06
CA LEU A 324 -24.53 -4.35 -13.54
C LEU A 324 -24.66 -4.24 -15.06
N PRO A 325 -25.02 -3.08 -15.61
CA PRO A 325 -25.19 -2.86 -17.04
C PRO A 325 -23.85 -2.71 -17.79
N LEU A 326 -22.82 -3.50 -17.42
CA LEU A 326 -21.44 -3.35 -17.93
C LEU A 326 -21.38 -3.49 -19.46
N SER A 327 -22.10 -4.46 -20.02
CA SER A 327 -22.11 -4.68 -21.47
C SER A 327 -22.82 -3.54 -22.22
N ARG A 328 -23.86 -2.95 -21.63
CA ARG A 328 -24.59 -1.82 -22.23
C ARG A 328 -23.70 -0.59 -22.40
N TYR A 329 -22.80 -0.36 -21.46
CA TYR A 329 -21.88 0.79 -21.49
C TYR A 329 -20.48 0.47 -22.05
N GLY A 330 -20.24 -0.75 -22.54
CA GLY A 330 -18.93 -1.18 -23.04
C GLY A 330 -17.86 -1.27 -21.97
N LEU A 331 -18.27 -1.50 -20.71
CA LEU A 331 -17.41 -1.49 -19.53
C LEU A 331 -17.06 -2.91 -19.01
N ARG A 332 -17.50 -3.95 -19.71
CA ARG A 332 -17.20 -5.33 -19.32
C ARG A 332 -15.74 -5.65 -19.65
N PRO A 333 -14.92 -6.06 -18.66
CA PRO A 333 -13.54 -6.49 -18.90
C PRO A 333 -13.47 -7.80 -19.70
N ASP A 334 -12.38 -7.97 -20.45
CA ASP A 334 -12.10 -9.19 -21.22
C ASP A 334 -11.28 -10.23 -20.44
N HIS A 335 -10.74 -9.83 -19.26
CA HIS A 335 -9.95 -10.69 -18.37
C HIS A 335 -10.81 -11.26 -17.22
N PRO A 336 -10.36 -12.39 -16.60
CA PRO A 336 -11.07 -12.98 -15.47
C PRO A 336 -11.10 -12.07 -14.24
N PHE A 337 -12.19 -12.15 -13.46
CA PHE A 337 -12.35 -11.37 -12.22
C PHE A 337 -11.22 -11.58 -11.22
N VAL A 338 -10.69 -12.80 -11.15
CA VAL A 338 -9.62 -13.15 -10.21
C VAL A 338 -8.33 -12.35 -10.43
N GLU A 339 -8.07 -11.84 -11.64
CA GLU A 339 -6.91 -11.02 -11.94
C GLU A 339 -7.00 -9.65 -11.27
N ASP A 340 -8.15 -8.97 -11.40
CA ASP A 340 -8.38 -7.68 -10.72
C ASP A 340 -8.44 -7.83 -9.20
N TYR A 341 -8.97 -8.95 -8.71
CA TYR A 341 -8.96 -9.24 -7.28
C TYR A 341 -7.54 -9.43 -6.76
N ALA A 342 -6.74 -10.26 -7.42
CA ALA A 342 -5.36 -10.57 -7.01
C ALA A 342 -4.44 -9.34 -7.07
N SER A 343 -4.64 -8.46 -8.05
CA SER A 343 -3.87 -7.23 -8.23
C SER A 343 -4.46 -6.00 -7.51
N CYS A 344 -5.52 -6.17 -6.70
CA CYS A 344 -6.23 -5.07 -6.01
C CYS A 344 -6.69 -3.95 -6.97
N GLN A 345 -7.10 -4.32 -8.20
CA GLN A 345 -7.52 -3.36 -9.21
C GLN A 345 -9.03 -3.14 -9.25
N MET A 346 -9.83 -4.04 -8.67
CA MET A 346 -11.28 -3.88 -8.59
C MET A 346 -11.68 -2.65 -7.79
N ALA A 347 -12.85 -2.07 -8.11
CA ALA A 347 -13.41 -0.96 -7.36
C ALA A 347 -14.85 -1.26 -6.91
N ILE A 348 -15.20 -0.81 -5.69
CA ILE A 348 -16.59 -0.82 -5.23
C ILE A 348 -17.28 0.43 -5.76
N LEU A 349 -18.40 0.22 -6.42
CA LEU A 349 -19.23 1.29 -6.93
C LEU A 349 -19.93 2.03 -5.78
N PRO A 350 -19.97 3.35 -5.82
CA PRO A 350 -20.88 4.11 -4.98
C PRO A 350 -22.33 3.90 -5.41
N ASP A 351 -23.25 4.06 -4.48
CA ASP A 351 -24.67 3.95 -4.75
C ASP A 351 -25.10 4.96 -5.84
N GLY A 352 -26.02 4.57 -6.70
CA GLY A 352 -26.56 5.43 -7.74
C GLY A 352 -25.65 5.71 -8.95
N PHE A 353 -24.43 5.15 -9.01
CA PHE A 353 -23.50 5.43 -10.11
C PHE A 353 -24.08 5.14 -11.50
N PHE A 354 -24.66 3.94 -11.71
CA PHE A 354 -25.29 3.61 -12.98
C PHE A 354 -26.65 4.29 -13.19
N ASP A 355 -27.35 4.67 -12.12
CA ASP A 355 -28.57 5.47 -12.23
C ASP A 355 -28.28 6.86 -12.84
N MET A 356 -27.12 7.46 -12.48
CA MET A 356 -26.66 8.70 -13.12
C MET A 356 -26.25 8.47 -14.59
N ALA A 357 -25.69 7.31 -14.91
CA ALA A 357 -25.38 6.96 -16.30
C ALA A 357 -26.67 6.71 -17.11
N ASP A 358 -27.68 6.06 -16.55
CA ASP A 358 -28.99 5.85 -17.19
C ASP A 358 -29.76 7.16 -17.46
N ARG A 359 -29.50 8.18 -16.63
CA ARG A 359 -30.01 9.56 -16.80
C ARG A 359 -29.15 10.44 -17.73
N ASP A 360 -28.14 9.85 -18.39
CA ASP A 360 -27.16 10.51 -19.27
C ASP A 360 -26.31 11.60 -18.57
N LEU A 361 -26.22 11.57 -17.24
CA LEU A 361 -25.37 12.48 -16.47
C LEU A 361 -23.91 12.00 -16.37
N ILE A 362 -23.68 10.69 -16.61
CA ILE A 362 -22.35 10.11 -16.75
C ILE A 362 -22.28 9.39 -18.11
N ARG A 363 -21.35 9.79 -18.96
CA ARG A 363 -21.05 9.19 -20.26
C ARG A 363 -19.71 8.50 -20.26
N PHE A 364 -19.57 7.39 -20.97
CA PHE A 364 -18.31 6.64 -21.06
C PHE A 364 -17.74 6.74 -22.46
N ARG A 365 -16.43 6.96 -22.55
CA ARG A 365 -15.64 6.91 -23.79
C ARG A 365 -14.41 6.05 -23.58
N ARG A 366 -14.24 5.10 -24.49
CA ARG A 366 -13.07 4.21 -24.50
C ARG A 366 -11.95 4.85 -25.33
N SER A 367 -10.72 4.76 -24.81
CA SER A 367 -9.52 5.18 -25.54
C SER A 367 -8.34 4.32 -25.07
N ALA A 368 -8.27 3.09 -25.63
CA ALA A 368 -7.26 2.10 -25.28
C ALA A 368 -5.87 2.48 -25.84
N GLY A 369 -5.84 3.11 -27.03
CA GLY A 369 -4.61 3.57 -27.69
C GLY A 369 -4.03 4.85 -27.13
N GLY A 370 -4.74 5.52 -26.23
CA GLY A 370 -4.31 6.80 -25.64
C GLY A 370 -5.21 7.97 -26.04
N TRP A 371 -4.86 9.14 -25.57
CA TRP A 371 -5.59 10.38 -25.79
C TRP A 371 -4.63 11.57 -25.66
N CYS A 372 -5.02 12.73 -26.11
CA CYS A 372 -4.25 13.97 -25.93
C CYS A 372 -5.20 15.16 -25.70
N PHE A 373 -4.62 16.28 -25.26
CA PHE A 373 -5.35 17.53 -25.16
C PHE A 373 -5.50 18.20 -26.52
N SER A 374 -6.56 18.98 -26.65
CA SER A 374 -6.80 19.98 -27.69
C SER A 374 -7.17 21.30 -27.04
N GLU A 375 -7.33 22.34 -27.84
CA GLU A 375 -7.66 23.69 -27.36
C GLU A 375 -8.92 23.72 -26.47
N ASN A 376 -9.96 22.97 -26.85
CA ASN A 376 -11.29 23.00 -26.20
C ASN A 376 -11.72 21.66 -25.60
N GLY A 377 -10.79 20.74 -25.34
CA GLY A 377 -11.12 19.43 -24.79
C GLY A 377 -10.02 18.39 -24.95
N VAL A 378 -10.42 17.14 -25.20
CA VAL A 378 -9.53 16.01 -25.40
C VAL A 378 -9.85 15.28 -26.71
N VAL A 379 -8.82 14.73 -27.36
CA VAL A 379 -8.93 13.94 -28.59
C VAL A 379 -8.54 12.50 -28.28
N LEU A 380 -9.38 11.57 -28.63
CA LEU A 380 -9.20 10.14 -28.43
C LEU A 380 -8.34 9.52 -29.55
N ASP A 381 -7.92 8.26 -29.34
CA ASP A 381 -7.11 7.49 -30.31
C ASP A 381 -7.84 7.22 -31.64
N ASP A 382 -9.17 7.23 -31.66
CA ASP A 382 -10.00 7.11 -32.86
C ASP A 382 -10.27 8.46 -33.56
N GLY A 383 -9.69 9.55 -33.08
CA GLY A 383 -9.90 10.91 -33.57
C GLY A 383 -11.17 11.60 -33.04
N THR A 384 -11.96 10.94 -32.19
CA THR A 384 -13.13 11.55 -31.57
C THR A 384 -12.72 12.71 -30.68
N HIS A 385 -13.35 13.88 -30.87
CA HIS A 385 -13.17 15.04 -30.01
C HIS A 385 -14.23 15.07 -28.90
N VAL A 386 -13.79 15.29 -27.65
CA VAL A 386 -14.67 15.47 -26.48
C VAL A 386 -14.41 16.84 -25.90
N ASP A 387 -15.41 17.73 -26.00
CA ASP A 387 -15.35 19.07 -25.42
C ASP A 387 -15.23 19.01 -23.90
N ALA A 388 -14.42 19.88 -23.33
CA ALA A 388 -14.28 20.01 -21.88
C ALA A 388 -13.98 21.46 -21.48
N ASP A 389 -14.52 21.89 -20.34
CA ASP A 389 -14.12 23.09 -19.59
C ASP A 389 -13.15 22.72 -18.46
N LEU A 390 -13.27 21.46 -17.98
CA LEU A 390 -12.50 20.93 -16.86
C LEU A 390 -12.11 19.47 -17.14
N VAL A 391 -10.82 19.15 -16.96
CA VAL A 391 -10.33 17.79 -17.06
C VAL A 391 -9.75 17.34 -15.71
N PHE A 392 -10.34 16.31 -15.11
CA PHE A 392 -9.80 15.65 -13.94
C PHE A 392 -8.89 14.49 -14.33
N LEU A 393 -7.67 14.48 -13.80
CA LEU A 393 -6.73 13.39 -13.93
C LEU A 393 -6.81 12.50 -12.68
N ALA A 394 -7.60 11.42 -12.75
CA ALA A 394 -7.66 10.38 -11.72
C ALA A 394 -6.69 9.24 -12.07
N THR A 395 -5.44 9.60 -12.35
CA THR A 395 -4.40 8.75 -12.94
C THR A 395 -3.52 8.04 -11.91
N GLY A 396 -3.80 8.22 -10.61
CA GLY A 396 -3.12 7.56 -9.51
C GLY A 396 -1.91 8.33 -8.96
N PHE A 397 -1.05 7.65 -8.21
CA PHE A 397 0.01 8.27 -7.42
C PHE A 397 1.36 7.59 -7.63
N GLU A 398 2.46 8.34 -7.47
CA GLU A 398 3.84 7.84 -7.49
C GLU A 398 4.39 7.73 -6.05
N GLY A 399 3.87 6.76 -5.31
CA GLY A 399 4.14 6.64 -3.87
C GLY A 399 5.62 6.47 -3.49
N LYS A 400 6.43 5.85 -4.35
CA LYS A 400 7.88 5.72 -4.11
C LYS A 400 8.63 7.02 -4.30
N ASP A 401 8.12 7.92 -5.14
CA ASP A 401 8.80 9.16 -5.46
C ASP A 401 8.89 10.13 -4.27
N LYS A 402 8.01 9.95 -3.26
CA LYS A 402 8.15 10.61 -1.96
C LYS A 402 9.52 10.35 -1.31
N LEU A 403 10.06 9.16 -1.52
CA LEU A 403 11.34 8.77 -0.96
C LEU A 403 12.53 9.40 -1.67
N ARG A 404 12.34 9.95 -2.90
CA ARG A 404 13.42 10.58 -3.67
C ARG A 404 14.02 11.80 -2.97
N SER A 405 13.17 12.60 -2.34
CA SER A 405 13.60 13.82 -1.66
C SER A 405 14.18 13.55 -0.26
N VAL A 406 13.85 12.42 0.34
CA VAL A 406 14.19 12.10 1.73
C VAL A 406 15.41 11.18 1.83
N LEU A 407 15.46 10.12 1.01
CA LEU A 407 16.53 9.12 1.08
C LEU A 407 17.80 9.57 0.33
N PRO A 408 18.99 9.42 0.95
CA PRO A 408 20.28 9.67 0.27
C PRO A 408 20.65 8.50 -0.66
N GLU A 409 21.56 8.78 -1.62
CA GLU A 409 22.27 7.72 -2.31
C GLU A 409 23.28 7.04 -1.37
N PRO A 410 23.53 5.74 -1.54
CA PRO A 410 23.02 4.83 -2.58
C PRO A 410 21.65 4.20 -2.26
N PHE A 411 21.08 4.46 -1.08
CA PHE A 411 19.85 3.78 -0.60
C PHE A 411 18.62 4.13 -1.43
N ARG A 412 18.55 5.36 -1.96
CA ARG A 412 17.49 5.79 -2.87
C ARG A 412 17.37 4.87 -4.08
N GLY A 413 18.49 4.58 -4.75
CA GLY A 413 18.54 3.72 -5.92
C GLY A 413 18.07 2.29 -5.64
N LEU A 414 18.19 1.81 -4.40
CA LEU A 414 17.77 0.47 -4.00
C LEU A 414 16.25 0.31 -3.91
N VAL A 415 15.52 1.37 -3.52
CA VAL A 415 14.06 1.31 -3.28
C VAL A 415 13.24 2.07 -4.30
N VAL A 416 13.77 3.14 -4.88
CA VAL A 416 13.09 3.97 -5.89
C VAL A 416 13.57 3.58 -7.29
N ASN A 417 13.25 2.36 -7.69
CA ASN A 417 13.55 1.80 -9.01
C ASN A 417 12.30 1.84 -9.94
N LYS A 418 12.45 1.36 -11.17
CA LYS A 418 11.35 1.32 -12.17
C LYS A 418 10.30 0.25 -11.91
N SER A 419 10.57 -0.72 -11.02
CA SER A 419 9.59 -1.76 -10.66
C SER A 419 8.38 -1.13 -9.96
N SER A 420 7.20 -1.69 -10.13
CA SER A 420 5.99 -1.29 -9.39
C SER A 420 6.09 -1.57 -7.90
N MET A 421 6.83 -2.62 -7.51
CA MET A 421 7.01 -3.05 -6.13
C MET A 421 8.34 -2.58 -5.54
N MET A 422 8.38 -2.44 -4.21
CA MET A 422 9.62 -2.20 -3.49
C MET A 422 10.29 -3.54 -3.17
N PRO A 423 11.60 -3.70 -3.43
CA PRO A 423 12.31 -4.96 -3.22
C PRO A 423 12.64 -5.19 -1.74
N LEU A 424 11.63 -5.47 -0.91
CA LEU A 424 11.75 -5.59 0.53
C LEU A 424 11.63 -7.04 1.00
N TYR A 425 12.58 -7.50 1.81
CA TYR A 425 12.48 -8.75 2.55
C TYR A 425 11.28 -8.68 3.51
N ARG A 426 10.38 -9.68 3.41
CA ARG A 426 9.07 -9.71 4.11
C ARG A 426 8.26 -8.42 3.94
N GLY A 427 8.45 -7.73 2.80
CA GLY A 427 7.78 -6.45 2.50
C GLY A 427 8.02 -5.36 3.56
N THR A 428 9.11 -5.44 4.33
CA THR A 428 9.35 -4.55 5.47
C THR A 428 10.75 -3.96 5.51
N ILE A 429 11.81 -4.72 5.25
CA ILE A 429 13.19 -4.23 5.27
C ILE A 429 13.90 -4.50 3.95
N HIS A 430 14.81 -3.60 3.58
CA HIS A 430 15.71 -3.86 2.45
C HIS A 430 17.02 -4.45 2.98
N PRO A 431 17.51 -5.61 2.45
CA PRO A 431 18.72 -6.27 2.98
C PRO A 431 19.96 -5.40 3.02
N LEU A 432 20.08 -4.44 2.09
CA LEU A 432 21.23 -3.54 1.97
C LEU A 432 21.02 -2.15 2.60
N ILE A 433 19.92 -1.91 3.33
CA ILE A 433 19.67 -0.65 4.03
C ILE A 433 19.64 -0.91 5.53
N PRO A 434 20.71 -0.58 6.26
CA PRO A 434 20.80 -0.92 7.68
C PRO A 434 19.84 -0.09 8.53
N ASN A 435 19.31 -0.70 9.58
CA ASN A 435 18.51 -0.05 10.61
C ASN A 435 17.37 0.83 10.07
N MET A 436 16.76 0.39 8.97
CA MET A 436 15.61 1.07 8.36
C MET A 436 14.54 0.06 7.92
N ALA A 437 13.29 0.40 8.19
CA ALA A 437 12.13 -0.37 7.75
C ALA A 437 11.15 0.50 6.97
N PHE A 438 10.32 -0.15 6.14
CA PHE A 438 9.31 0.47 5.28
C PHE A 438 7.96 -0.18 5.57
N VAL A 439 6.98 0.58 6.06
CA VAL A 439 5.63 0.09 6.37
C VAL A 439 4.60 0.95 5.65
N GLY A 440 3.60 0.30 5.03
CA GLY A 440 2.53 1.00 4.29
C GLY A 440 2.79 1.15 2.78
N TYR A 441 3.74 0.39 2.22
CA TYR A 441 4.08 0.43 0.79
C TYR A 441 3.58 -0.79 0.00
N VAL A 442 2.95 -1.75 0.66
CA VAL A 442 2.39 -2.95 0.03
C VAL A 442 0.89 -2.80 -0.07
N GLU A 443 0.33 -3.11 -1.23
CA GLU A 443 -1.12 -3.20 -1.41
C GLU A 443 -1.64 -4.49 -0.79
N SER A 444 -2.77 -4.39 -0.09
CA SER A 444 -3.48 -5.52 0.47
C SER A 444 -4.95 -5.16 0.67
N VAL A 445 -5.80 -6.16 0.85
CA VAL A 445 -7.23 -5.96 1.15
C VAL A 445 -7.42 -5.12 2.41
N SER A 446 -6.54 -5.28 3.40
CA SER A 446 -6.51 -4.43 4.60
C SER A 446 -5.10 -3.93 4.87
N ASN A 447 -4.81 -2.72 4.41
CA ASN A 447 -3.53 -2.05 4.67
C ASN A 447 -3.30 -1.81 6.16
N LEU A 448 -4.38 -1.65 6.94
CA LEU A 448 -4.30 -1.50 8.39
C LEU A 448 -3.76 -2.77 9.05
N HIS A 449 -4.37 -3.93 8.78
CA HIS A 449 -3.92 -5.22 9.32
C HIS A 449 -2.50 -5.56 8.88
N THR A 450 -2.19 -5.34 7.60
CA THR A 450 -0.84 -5.59 7.06
C THR A 450 0.19 -4.72 7.76
N SER A 451 -0.11 -3.44 7.97
CA SER A 451 0.78 -2.53 8.71
C SER A 451 0.98 -2.98 10.15
N GLU A 452 -0.10 -3.36 10.84
CA GLU A 452 -0.02 -3.87 12.21
C GLU A 452 0.85 -5.12 12.31
N LEU A 453 0.66 -6.10 11.43
CA LEU A 453 1.45 -7.34 11.43
C LEU A 453 2.94 -7.06 11.18
N LYS A 454 3.27 -6.17 10.25
CA LYS A 454 4.65 -5.75 9.99
C LYS A 454 5.27 -5.04 11.19
N CYS A 455 4.52 -4.16 11.84
CA CYS A 455 4.99 -3.49 13.05
C CYS A 455 5.17 -4.45 14.23
N ARG A 456 4.32 -5.47 14.39
CA ARG A 456 4.53 -6.55 15.36
C ARG A 456 5.78 -7.37 15.08
N TRP A 457 6.04 -7.66 13.78
CA TRP A 457 7.26 -8.33 13.37
C TRP A 457 8.48 -7.47 13.69
N LEU A 458 8.45 -6.16 13.38
CA LEU A 458 9.51 -5.22 13.76
C LEU A 458 9.73 -5.15 15.27
N ALA A 459 8.65 -5.11 16.06
CA ALA A 459 8.76 -5.13 17.52
C ALA A 459 9.44 -6.40 18.05
N GLY A 460 9.22 -7.54 17.38
CA GLY A 460 9.93 -8.78 17.66
C GLY A 460 11.43 -8.68 17.36
N LEU A 461 11.78 -8.10 16.23
CA LEU A 461 13.16 -7.88 15.79
C LEU A 461 13.89 -6.91 16.74
N LEU A 462 13.32 -5.71 16.97
CA LEU A 462 13.93 -4.68 17.83
C LEU A 462 13.99 -5.10 19.29
N GLY A 463 13.08 -5.96 19.74
CA GLY A 463 13.08 -6.56 21.06
C GLY A 463 13.94 -7.82 21.21
N GLY A 464 14.75 -8.18 20.19
CA GLY A 464 15.67 -9.31 20.24
C GLY A 464 15.01 -10.69 20.31
N ARG A 465 13.71 -10.81 19.92
CA ARG A 465 13.01 -12.12 19.94
C ARG A 465 13.49 -13.07 18.84
N PHE A 466 14.10 -12.56 17.82
CA PHE A 466 14.74 -13.29 16.73
C PHE A 466 15.77 -12.40 16.06
N ALA A 467 16.75 -13.02 15.39
CA ALA A 467 17.72 -12.34 14.53
C ALA A 467 17.30 -12.45 13.06
N LEU A 468 17.77 -11.52 12.22
CA LEU A 468 17.61 -11.63 10.78
C LEU A 468 18.54 -12.72 10.22
N PRO A 469 18.16 -13.37 9.12
CA PRO A 469 19.08 -14.18 8.33
C PRO A 469 20.24 -13.35 7.78
N ALA A 470 21.25 -14.00 7.24
CA ALA A 470 22.32 -13.31 6.51
C ALA A 470 21.75 -12.48 5.34
N VAL A 471 22.48 -11.45 4.94
CA VAL A 471 22.03 -10.54 3.86
C VAL A 471 21.81 -11.30 2.55
N GLU A 472 22.68 -12.27 2.28
CA GLU A 472 22.61 -13.18 1.13
C GLU A 472 21.32 -13.99 1.14
N ASP A 473 20.97 -14.62 2.27
CA ASP A 473 19.75 -15.42 2.45
C ASP A 473 18.50 -14.56 2.29
N MET A 474 18.51 -13.33 2.82
CA MET A 474 17.42 -12.37 2.63
C MET A 474 17.29 -11.95 1.17
N GLY A 475 18.42 -11.81 0.46
CA GLY A 475 18.48 -11.51 -0.97
C GLY A 475 17.89 -12.63 -1.82
N GLU A 476 18.25 -13.88 -1.55
CA GLU A 476 17.73 -15.07 -2.23
C GLU A 476 16.22 -15.25 -1.98
N ALA A 477 15.78 -15.13 -0.73
CA ALA A 477 14.36 -15.21 -0.38
C ALA A 477 13.52 -14.14 -1.08
N ARG A 478 14.08 -12.94 -1.28
CA ARG A 478 13.45 -11.86 -2.05
C ARG A 478 13.40 -12.20 -3.53
N GLN A 479 14.50 -12.66 -4.14
CA GLN A 479 14.53 -13.02 -5.55
C GLN A 479 13.54 -14.14 -5.89
N GLN A 480 13.36 -15.10 -4.98
CA GLN A 480 12.34 -16.13 -5.11
C GLN A 480 10.93 -15.53 -5.08
N GLN A 481 10.69 -14.58 -4.19
CA GLN A 481 9.40 -13.87 -4.11
C GLN A 481 9.14 -13.02 -5.36
N ASP A 482 10.13 -12.24 -5.81
CA ASP A 482 10.05 -11.42 -7.03
C ASP A 482 9.88 -12.30 -8.29
N GLY A 483 10.48 -13.51 -8.32
CA GLY A 483 10.34 -14.48 -9.40
C GLY A 483 8.97 -15.13 -9.47
N ASP A 484 8.36 -15.40 -8.32
CA ASP A 484 7.00 -15.91 -8.22
C ASP A 484 5.98 -14.82 -8.62
N ASP A 485 6.19 -13.57 -8.20
CA ASP A 485 5.36 -12.43 -8.58
C ASP A 485 5.47 -12.15 -10.10
N ALA A 486 6.66 -12.29 -10.70
CA ALA A 486 6.86 -12.17 -12.14
C ALA A 486 6.26 -13.36 -12.93
N ALA A 487 6.19 -14.53 -12.32
CA ALA A 487 5.53 -15.71 -12.91
C ALA A 487 4.00 -15.59 -12.84
N ASP A 488 3.45 -14.98 -11.79
CA ASP A 488 2.04 -14.63 -11.69
C ASP A 488 1.66 -13.51 -12.69
N ASP A 489 2.54 -12.53 -12.93
CA ASP A 489 2.39 -11.55 -14.01
C ASP A 489 2.51 -12.17 -15.42
N ALA A 490 3.27 -13.27 -15.57
CA ALA A 490 3.43 -13.98 -16.85
C ALA A 490 2.23 -14.90 -17.20
N VAL A 491 1.34 -15.14 -16.26
CA VAL A 491 0.05 -15.83 -16.50
C VAL A 491 -1.00 -14.87 -17.08
N LEU A 492 -0.69 -13.58 -17.20
CA LEU A 492 -1.48 -12.63 -17.99
C LEU A 492 -1.35 -12.94 -19.48
N PRO A 493 -2.45 -13.00 -20.24
CA PRO A 493 -2.38 -13.35 -21.65
C PRO A 493 -1.55 -12.34 -22.44
N PRO A 494 -0.86 -12.78 -23.52
CA PRO A 494 0.09 -11.97 -24.31
C PRO A 494 -0.49 -10.72 -24.97
N ALA A 495 -1.77 -10.45 -24.84
CA ALA A 495 -2.43 -9.31 -25.46
C ALA A 495 -1.99 -7.93 -24.90
N LEU A 496 -1.41 -7.87 -23.70
CA LEU A 496 -0.96 -6.60 -23.12
C LEU A 496 0.49 -6.22 -23.47
N HIS A 497 1.27 -7.14 -24.04
CA HIS A 497 2.68 -6.89 -24.42
C HIS A 497 2.89 -6.47 -25.88
N LEU A 498 1.84 -6.39 -26.70
CA LEU A 498 2.00 -6.24 -28.16
C LEU A 498 2.15 -4.81 -28.68
N HIS A 499 2.18 -3.78 -27.84
CA HIS A 499 2.30 -2.39 -28.32
C HIS A 499 3.61 -1.66 -27.98
N LEU A 500 4.66 -2.34 -27.50
CA LEU A 500 5.96 -1.71 -27.20
C LEU A 500 7.16 -2.36 -27.90
N GLN A 501 6.99 -3.11 -28.98
CA GLN A 501 8.13 -3.60 -29.76
C GLN A 501 8.04 -3.13 -31.22
N HIS A 502 8.74 -2.05 -31.50
CA HIS A 502 9.17 -1.71 -32.87
C HIS A 502 10.14 -2.80 -33.39
N PRO A 503 9.98 -3.28 -34.63
CA PRO A 503 10.79 -4.39 -35.13
C PRO A 503 12.14 -3.88 -35.60
N ARG A 504 13.21 -4.15 -34.88
CA ARG A 504 14.57 -4.27 -35.48
C ARG A 504 15.55 -4.97 -34.54
N GLN A 505 16.16 -6.00 -35.15
CA GLN A 505 17.40 -6.69 -34.77
C GLN A 505 17.35 -7.84 -33.75
N ARG A 506 16.97 -9.04 -34.26
CA ARG A 506 17.50 -10.28 -33.72
C ARG A 506 19.02 -10.35 -34.02
N ARG A 507 19.87 -10.15 -33.02
CA ARG A 507 21.24 -10.64 -33.04
C ARG A 507 21.33 -11.84 -32.10
N HIS A 508 21.69 -12.99 -32.67
CA HIS A 508 22.06 -14.19 -31.94
C HIS A 508 23.26 -13.89 -31.03
N VAL A 509 23.07 -13.83 -29.73
CA VAL A 509 24.18 -13.88 -28.77
C VAL A 509 24.33 -15.32 -28.31
N ARG A 510 25.39 -15.98 -28.79
CA ARG A 510 25.85 -17.29 -28.26
C ARG A 510 26.28 -17.06 -26.81
N ARG A 511 25.66 -17.81 -25.87
CA ARG A 511 26.14 -17.90 -24.47
C ARG A 511 27.52 -18.56 -24.42
N PRO A 512 28.53 -17.98 -23.76
CA PRO A 512 29.76 -18.65 -23.48
C PRO A 512 29.56 -19.75 -22.41
N ARG A 513 30.12 -20.94 -22.67
CA ARG A 513 30.16 -22.02 -21.67
C ARG A 513 31.19 -21.65 -20.60
N LEU A 514 30.78 -21.60 -19.34
CA LEU A 514 31.68 -21.50 -18.20
C LEU A 514 32.49 -22.80 -18.03
N PRO A 515 33.78 -22.71 -17.70
CA PRO A 515 34.62 -23.89 -17.45
C PRO A 515 34.26 -24.58 -16.13
N ARG A 516 34.29 -25.90 -16.11
CA ARG A 516 34.08 -26.73 -14.91
C ARG A 516 35.23 -26.52 -13.93
N PRO A 517 34.99 -26.44 -12.61
CA PRO A 517 36.06 -26.41 -11.61
C PRO A 517 36.76 -27.79 -11.50
N PRO A 518 38.04 -27.81 -11.13
CA PRO A 518 38.80 -29.06 -11.03
C PRO A 518 38.36 -29.90 -9.84
N GLN A 519 38.27 -31.21 -10.07
CA GLN A 519 38.01 -32.21 -9.02
C GLN A 519 39.22 -32.32 -8.09
N VAL A 520 39.06 -32.00 -6.81
CA VAL A 520 40.03 -32.27 -5.76
C VAL A 520 39.76 -33.68 -5.21
N GLN A 521 40.69 -34.62 -5.43
CA GLN A 521 40.69 -35.92 -4.79
C GLN A 521 41.19 -35.80 -3.34
N LEU A 522 40.35 -36.18 -2.38
CA LEU A 522 40.72 -36.30 -0.97
C LEU A 522 41.10 -37.76 -0.66
N PRO A 523 42.19 -38.04 0.08
CA PRO A 523 42.62 -39.38 0.42
C PRO A 523 41.76 -39.98 1.56
N ARG A 524 41.37 -41.25 1.36
CA ARG A 524 40.71 -42.08 2.38
C ARG A 524 41.70 -42.38 3.52
N ARG A 525 41.35 -41.96 4.73
CA ARG A 525 41.91 -42.52 5.96
C ARG A 525 40.80 -42.91 6.93
N ALA A 526 40.87 -44.17 7.34
CA ALA A 526 39.98 -44.85 8.24
C ALA A 526 40.02 -44.24 9.66
N LEU A 527 38.88 -44.14 10.31
CA LEU A 527 38.78 -43.97 11.76
C LEU A 527 37.69 -44.87 12.32
N ARG A 528 38.14 -45.74 13.24
CA ARG A 528 37.33 -46.61 14.10
C ARG A 528 36.61 -45.79 15.18
N PRO A 529 35.46 -46.25 15.70
CA PRO A 529 34.76 -45.59 16.78
C PRO A 529 35.31 -46.01 18.17
N PRO A 530 35.29 -45.12 19.16
CA PRO A 530 35.55 -45.53 20.54
C PRO A 530 34.26 -45.87 21.29
N THR A 531 34.39 -46.82 22.15
CA THR A 531 33.49 -47.52 23.04
C THR A 531 32.92 -46.63 24.16
N THR A 532 31.69 -46.95 24.51
CA THR A 532 30.90 -46.54 25.68
C THR A 532 31.62 -46.65 27.03
N THR A 533 31.41 -45.65 27.89
CA THR A 533 31.40 -45.84 29.36
C THR A 533 30.21 -45.09 30.00
N ARG A 534 29.49 -45.86 30.72
CA ARG A 534 28.27 -45.59 31.48
C ARG A 534 28.68 -45.08 32.86
N THR A 535 28.22 -43.91 33.30
CA THR A 535 28.18 -43.57 34.72
C THR A 535 26.88 -42.87 35.08
N THR A 536 26.18 -43.51 35.94
CA THR A 536 24.97 -43.11 36.65
C THR A 536 25.28 -42.06 37.73
N ARG A 537 24.51 -40.99 37.80
CA ARG A 537 24.16 -40.40 39.11
C ARG A 537 22.85 -39.61 39.06
N LYS A 538 21.95 -39.99 39.99
CA LYS A 538 20.67 -39.35 40.34
C LYS A 538 20.91 -37.99 40.99
N SER A 539 20.09 -37.00 40.70
CA SER A 539 19.52 -36.13 41.74
C SER A 539 18.26 -35.41 41.17
N SER A 540 17.21 -35.60 41.91
CA SER A 540 15.87 -35.03 41.81
C SER A 540 15.90 -33.55 42.21
N GLN A 541 15.36 -32.66 41.40
CA GLN A 541 14.75 -31.43 41.89
C GLN A 541 13.52 -31.10 41.05
N SER A 542 12.41 -31.03 41.76
CA SER A 542 11.05 -30.72 41.33
C SER A 542 10.93 -29.22 41.03
N TRP A 543 10.35 -28.88 39.89
CA TRP A 543 9.87 -27.55 39.56
C TRP A 543 8.36 -27.47 39.73
N PRO A 544 7.80 -26.35 40.22
CA PRO A 544 6.39 -26.23 40.49
C PRO A 544 5.56 -26.05 39.22
N SER A 545 4.40 -26.62 39.24
CA SER A 545 3.34 -26.61 38.25
C SER A 545 2.90 -25.20 37.87
N ILE A 546 3.02 -24.83 36.59
CA ILE A 546 2.45 -23.62 36.00
C ILE A 546 1.01 -23.92 35.57
N LEU A 547 0.10 -23.07 36.04
CA LEU A 547 -1.33 -23.06 35.77
C LEU A 547 -1.67 -23.04 34.26
N PRO A 548 -2.84 -23.55 33.85
CA PRO A 548 -3.22 -23.66 32.46
C PRO A 548 -3.52 -22.29 31.85
N VAL A 549 -2.84 -21.99 30.77
CA VAL A 549 -3.11 -20.83 29.93
C VAL A 549 -4.48 -20.99 29.28
N HIS A 550 -5.41 -20.14 29.64
CA HIS A 550 -6.68 -19.99 28.93
C HIS A 550 -6.42 -19.79 27.43
N ARG A 551 -6.99 -20.68 26.63
CA ARG A 551 -7.09 -20.57 25.18
C ARG A 551 -7.87 -19.31 24.85
N ILE A 552 -7.17 -18.23 24.55
CA ILE A 552 -7.75 -17.07 23.87
C ILE A 552 -8.06 -17.56 22.44
N LYS A 553 -9.33 -17.70 22.12
CA LYS A 553 -9.81 -17.84 20.76
C LYS A 553 -9.51 -16.53 20.03
N ILE A 554 -8.40 -16.48 19.32
CA ILE A 554 -8.12 -15.41 18.36
C ILE A 554 -9.04 -15.66 17.17
N PRO A 555 -9.93 -14.73 16.80
CA PRO A 555 -10.66 -14.83 15.53
C PRO A 555 -9.62 -14.85 14.41
N LEU A 556 -9.72 -15.85 13.58
CA LEU A 556 -8.82 -16.07 12.47
C LEU A 556 -9.04 -14.99 11.41
N ILE A 557 -8.21 -13.98 11.41
CA ILE A 557 -7.96 -13.16 10.23
C ILE A 557 -6.60 -13.59 9.72
N GLN A 558 -6.63 -14.19 8.55
CA GLN A 558 -5.46 -14.80 7.94
C GLN A 558 -4.60 -13.77 7.24
N SER A 559 -3.30 -13.95 7.47
CA SER A 559 -2.26 -13.40 6.63
C SER A 559 -2.57 -13.68 5.16
N TYR A 560 -2.97 -12.64 4.45
CA TYR A 560 -2.93 -12.68 3.01
C TYR A 560 -1.47 -12.80 2.57
N LYS A 561 -1.27 -13.60 1.54
CA LYS A 561 -0.07 -13.56 0.73
C LYS A 561 0.24 -12.09 0.45
N MET A 562 1.38 -11.62 0.90
CA MET A 562 1.94 -10.44 0.30
C MET A 562 2.27 -10.81 -1.14
N ILE A 563 1.46 -10.32 -2.05
CA ILE A 563 1.79 -10.23 -3.46
C ILE A 563 2.64 -8.99 -3.64
#